data_399db80c21314bd7b962577a72ed1700
#
_entry.id   399db80c21314bd7b962577a72ed1700
#
_cell.length_a   1.000
_cell.length_b   1.000
_cell.length_c   1.000
_cell.angle_alpha   90.00
_cell.angle_beta   90.00
_cell.angle_gamma   90.00
#
_symmetry.space_group_name_H-M   'P 1'
#
loop_
_entity.id
_entity.type
_entity.pdbx_description
1 polymer ?
#
loop_
_entity_poly.entity_id
_entity_poly.type
_entity_poly.pdbx_seq_one_letter_code
_entity_poly.pdbx_strand_id
1 'polypeptide(L)'
;MVIAELKSESRKRDVYPDQKSGPFGINGVPTCANGETFCEHYEAYPENHIRDILKGKKDLEGYFRREDETPFIENRDSRQEEPPRFLCPSLERTIIPKAGQNKNDEWKFIINQEVDGYTQAVRVELCRKKNAACDIIGGFPLGYTTFCKQKYIYKSLLSLDVSGQPIQDMFKLPVACCCSYEINK
;
A
#
# COMPACT_ATOMS: atom_id res chain seq x y z
N MET A 1 -42.89 11.88 41.44
CA MET A 1 -42.14 10.83 40.78
C MET A 1 -41.93 11.31 39.36
N VAL A 2 -40.78 11.97 39.11
CA VAL A 2 -40.45 12.63 37.83
C VAL A 2 -39.42 11.76 37.13
N ILE A 3 -39.79 11.20 35.98
CA ILE A 3 -38.93 10.39 35.13
C ILE A 3 -38.15 11.37 34.24
N ALA A 4 -36.84 11.45 34.44
CA ALA A 4 -35.96 12.24 33.59
C ALA A 4 -35.64 11.46 32.31
N GLU A 5 -36.05 11.98 31.17
CA GLU A 5 -35.64 11.50 29.83
C GLU A 5 -34.17 11.83 29.56
N LEU A 6 -33.37 10.81 29.44
CA LEU A 6 -32.01 10.92 28.94
C LEU A 6 -32.01 11.12 27.41
N LYS A 7 -31.84 12.36 26.97
CA LYS A 7 -31.57 12.67 25.57
C LYS A 7 -30.17 12.17 25.21
N SER A 8 -30.12 11.19 24.32
CA SER A 8 -28.92 10.74 23.63
C SER A 8 -28.42 11.86 22.73
N GLU A 9 -27.36 12.56 23.14
CA GLU A 9 -26.63 13.47 22.28
C GLU A 9 -25.74 12.67 21.32
N SER A 10 -26.21 12.61 20.08
CA SER A 10 -25.41 12.18 18.94
C SER A 10 -24.19 13.11 18.80
N ARG A 11 -23.01 12.64 19.17
CA ARG A 11 -21.76 13.35 18.89
C ARG A 11 -21.60 13.48 17.37
N LYS A 12 -21.84 14.69 16.85
CA LYS A 12 -21.40 15.09 15.53
C LYS A 12 -19.89 14.89 15.48
N ARG A 13 -19.44 14.02 14.57
CA ARG A 13 -18.02 13.95 14.20
C ARG A 13 -17.68 15.30 13.59
N ASP A 14 -16.78 16.05 14.25
CA ASP A 14 -16.23 17.28 13.73
C ASP A 14 -15.56 16.94 12.40
N VAL A 15 -16.18 17.41 11.30
CA VAL A 15 -15.59 17.41 9.98
C VAL A 15 -14.50 18.47 10.05
N TYR A 16 -13.24 18.04 10.14
CA TYR A 16 -12.10 18.94 10.00
C TYR A 16 -12.23 19.67 8.65
N PRO A 17 -12.12 21.02 8.65
CA PRO A 17 -12.17 21.78 7.40
C PRO A 17 -11.04 21.30 6.50
N ASP A 18 -11.37 21.11 5.20
CA ASP A 18 -10.45 20.80 4.13
C ASP A 18 -9.10 21.51 4.34
N GLN A 19 -8.08 20.74 4.69
CA GLN A 19 -6.71 21.24 4.53
C GLN A 19 -6.55 21.50 3.04
N LYS A 20 -6.49 22.78 2.68
CA LYS A 20 -6.21 23.21 1.30
C LYS A 20 -4.94 22.49 0.87
N SER A 21 -5.10 21.45 0.07
CA SER A 21 -3.98 20.74 -0.51
C SER A 21 -3.19 21.76 -1.31
N GLY A 22 -1.90 21.91 -0.99
CA GLY A 22 -1.00 22.72 -1.80
C GLY A 22 -0.91 22.17 -3.22
N PRO A 23 -0.15 22.80 -4.10
CA PRO A 23 -0.06 22.45 -5.53
C PRO A 23 0.40 21.01 -5.80
N PHE A 24 0.99 20.35 -4.79
CA PHE A 24 1.44 18.96 -4.85
C PHE A 24 0.63 18.02 -3.94
N GLY A 25 -0.55 18.43 -3.49
CA GLY A 25 -1.47 17.58 -2.73
C GLY A 25 -2.31 16.69 -3.65
N ILE A 26 -2.55 15.45 -3.21
CA ILE A 26 -3.50 14.53 -3.86
C ILE A 26 -4.77 14.47 -3.02
N ASN A 27 -5.88 14.93 -3.58
CA ASN A 27 -7.17 14.93 -2.88
C ASN A 27 -7.91 13.60 -3.06
N GLY A 28 -8.25 12.96 -1.94
CA GLY A 28 -8.99 11.71 -1.95
C GLY A 28 -8.19 10.52 -2.48
N VAL A 29 -8.89 9.44 -2.80
CA VAL A 29 -8.29 8.22 -3.36
C VAL A 29 -8.20 8.36 -4.88
N PRO A 30 -7.00 8.31 -5.48
CA PRO A 30 -6.86 8.42 -6.92
C PRO A 30 -7.43 7.19 -7.64
N THR A 31 -7.97 7.40 -8.82
CA THR A 31 -8.56 6.33 -9.66
C THR A 31 -7.54 5.26 -10.04
N CYS A 32 -6.28 5.64 -10.21
CA CYS A 32 -5.18 4.71 -10.51
C CYS A 32 -4.90 3.70 -9.39
N ALA A 33 -5.35 3.97 -8.17
CA ALA A 33 -5.17 3.05 -7.04
C ALA A 33 -5.94 1.73 -7.23
N ASN A 34 -7.10 1.79 -7.89
CA ASN A 34 -7.92 0.61 -8.22
C ASN A 34 -8.10 -0.36 -7.02
N GLY A 35 -8.35 0.21 -5.82
CA GLY A 35 -8.49 -0.56 -4.57
C GLY A 35 -7.17 -0.96 -3.89
N GLU A 36 -6.02 -0.55 -4.42
CA GLU A 36 -4.70 -0.69 -3.79
C GLU A 36 -4.32 0.57 -3.01
N THR A 37 -3.18 0.53 -2.32
CA THR A 37 -2.63 1.64 -1.53
C THR A 37 -1.54 2.42 -2.26
N PHE A 38 -1.36 2.18 -3.55
CA PHE A 38 -0.35 2.82 -4.40
C PHE A 38 -0.81 2.94 -5.85
N CYS A 39 -0.16 3.81 -6.61
CA CYS A 39 -0.27 3.93 -8.06
C CYS A 39 1.12 3.88 -8.69
N GLU A 40 1.30 3.09 -9.75
CA GLU A 40 2.53 3.09 -10.57
C GLU A 40 2.48 4.13 -11.69
N HIS A 41 1.26 4.46 -12.14
CA HIS A 41 1.01 5.49 -13.13
C HIS A 41 0.05 6.51 -12.56
N TYR A 42 0.38 7.79 -12.71
CA TYR A 42 -0.46 8.90 -12.28
C TYR A 42 -0.38 10.00 -13.33
N GLU A 43 -1.51 10.35 -13.96
CA GLU A 43 -1.55 11.28 -15.11
C GLU A 43 -0.96 12.66 -14.78
N ALA A 44 -1.28 13.19 -13.61
CA ALA A 44 -0.79 14.49 -13.14
C ALA A 44 0.49 14.36 -12.27
N TYR A 45 1.32 13.33 -12.51
CA TYR A 45 2.57 13.17 -11.76
C TYR A 45 3.55 14.30 -12.10
N PRO A 46 4.12 15.00 -11.11
CA PRO A 46 4.91 16.22 -11.32
C PRO A 46 6.36 15.92 -11.76
N GLU A 47 6.54 15.25 -12.89
CA GLU A 47 7.86 14.77 -13.36
C GLU A 47 8.90 15.88 -13.52
N ASN A 48 8.52 17.04 -14.06
CA ASN A 48 9.45 18.15 -14.27
C ASN A 48 9.96 18.71 -12.93
N HIS A 49 9.04 18.90 -11.98
CA HIS A 49 9.38 19.38 -10.65
C HIS A 49 10.31 18.41 -9.91
N ILE A 50 10.02 17.11 -9.98
CA ILE A 50 10.87 16.06 -9.39
C ILE A 50 12.25 16.05 -10.03
N ARG A 51 12.34 16.15 -11.35
CA ARG A 51 13.62 16.24 -12.08
C ARG A 51 14.45 17.42 -11.61
N ASP A 52 13.84 18.59 -11.42
CA ASP A 52 14.53 19.79 -10.99
C ASP A 52 15.04 19.67 -9.54
N ILE A 53 14.26 19.03 -8.65
CA ILE A 53 14.72 18.71 -7.30
C ILE A 53 15.95 17.81 -7.32
N LEU A 54 15.90 16.75 -8.12
CA LEU A 54 16.97 15.73 -8.16
C LEU A 54 18.27 16.26 -8.75
N LYS A 55 18.23 17.16 -9.74
CA LYS A 55 19.43 17.80 -10.32
C LYS A 55 20.24 18.60 -9.29
N GLY A 56 19.60 19.13 -8.26
CA GLY A 56 20.22 20.02 -7.27
C GLY A 56 20.69 19.35 -5.99
N LYS A 57 20.29 18.08 -5.72
CA LYS A 57 20.42 17.48 -4.38
C LYS A 57 21.09 16.09 -4.42
N LYS A 58 22.43 16.06 -4.45
CA LYS A 58 23.23 14.82 -4.36
C LYS A 58 23.04 14.08 -3.03
N ASP A 59 22.64 14.75 -1.98
CA ASP A 59 22.32 14.18 -0.67
C ASP A 59 21.13 13.23 -0.69
N LEU A 60 20.28 13.31 -1.72
CA LEU A 60 19.14 12.40 -1.90
C LEU A 60 19.50 11.05 -2.54
N GLU A 61 20.68 10.89 -3.11
CA GLU A 61 21.11 9.65 -3.78
C GLU A 61 20.99 8.40 -2.90
N GLY A 62 21.18 8.56 -1.58
CA GLY A 62 21.06 7.46 -0.61
C GLY A 62 19.68 6.84 -0.49
N TYR A 63 18.63 7.53 -0.94
CA TYR A 63 17.25 7.02 -0.91
C TYR A 63 16.90 6.13 -2.12
N PHE A 64 17.68 6.20 -3.20
CA PHE A 64 17.44 5.51 -4.47
C PHE A 64 18.27 4.24 -4.62
N ARG A 65 18.62 3.59 -3.53
CA ARG A 65 19.21 2.26 -3.61
C ARG A 65 18.16 1.29 -4.09
N ARG A 66 18.49 0.53 -5.14
CA ARG A 66 17.71 -0.67 -5.48
C ARG A 66 17.66 -1.53 -4.22
N GLU A 67 16.47 -1.86 -3.73
CA GLU A 67 16.35 -3.01 -2.87
C GLU A 67 16.95 -4.16 -3.65
N ASP A 68 17.92 -4.82 -3.03
CA ASP A 68 18.58 -5.98 -3.63
C ASP A 68 17.50 -6.84 -4.27
N GLU A 69 17.70 -7.12 -5.56
CA GLU A 69 17.04 -8.22 -6.24
C GLU A 69 17.52 -9.51 -5.56
N THR A 70 17.19 -9.68 -4.29
CA THR A 70 17.34 -10.99 -3.68
C THR A 70 16.32 -11.86 -4.39
N PRO A 71 16.79 -12.75 -5.30
CA PRO A 71 15.87 -13.66 -5.94
C PRO A 71 15.16 -14.40 -4.82
N PHE A 72 13.83 -14.53 -4.94
CA PHE A 72 13.11 -15.43 -4.08
C PHE A 72 13.76 -16.80 -4.25
N ILE A 73 14.56 -17.21 -3.27
CA ILE A 73 15.06 -18.57 -3.22
C ILE A 73 13.83 -19.39 -2.77
N GLU A 74 13.00 -19.78 -3.75
CA GLU A 74 12.24 -20.98 -3.57
C GLU A 74 13.29 -22.07 -3.30
N ASN A 75 13.41 -22.51 -2.06
CA ASN A 75 14.06 -23.77 -1.78
C ASN A 75 13.22 -24.85 -2.47
N ARG A 76 13.42 -24.99 -3.77
CA ARG A 76 12.94 -26.15 -4.52
C ARG A 76 13.79 -27.31 -4.03
N ASP A 77 13.25 -28.01 -3.03
CA ASP A 77 13.73 -29.35 -2.79
C ASP A 77 13.50 -30.10 -4.12
N SER A 78 14.59 -30.45 -4.79
CA SER A 78 14.61 -31.05 -6.13
C SER A 78 13.87 -32.41 -6.20
N ARG A 79 13.19 -32.80 -5.12
CA ARG A 79 12.41 -34.04 -4.96
C ARG A 79 10.89 -33.82 -5.04
N GLN A 80 10.39 -32.59 -5.14
CA GLN A 80 8.95 -32.33 -5.28
C GLN A 80 8.59 -32.15 -6.75
N GLU A 81 7.82 -33.07 -7.30
CA GLU A 81 7.33 -33.04 -8.67
C GLU A 81 6.27 -31.95 -8.90
N GLU A 82 5.60 -31.45 -7.86
CA GLU A 82 4.62 -30.36 -7.97
C GLU A 82 5.02 -29.16 -7.09
N PRO A 83 4.83 -27.93 -7.60
CA PRO A 83 5.07 -26.73 -6.80
C PRO A 83 4.05 -26.64 -5.64
N PRO A 84 4.43 -26.05 -4.49
CA PRO A 84 3.51 -25.88 -3.38
C PRO A 84 2.29 -25.06 -3.78
N ARG A 85 1.10 -25.48 -3.37
CA ARG A 85 -0.15 -24.76 -3.60
C ARG A 85 -0.45 -23.89 -2.40
N PHE A 86 -0.68 -22.59 -2.65
CA PHE A 86 -1.05 -21.64 -1.61
C PHE A 86 -2.58 -21.62 -1.43
N LEU A 87 -3.01 -21.50 -0.16
CA LEU A 87 -4.43 -21.41 0.18
C LEU A 87 -5.11 -20.12 -0.36
N CYS A 88 -4.31 -19.09 -0.59
CA CYS A 88 -4.74 -17.84 -1.19
C CYS A 88 -3.83 -17.49 -2.36
N PRO A 89 -4.36 -17.46 -3.60
CA PRO A 89 -3.56 -17.10 -4.74
C PRO A 89 -3.11 -15.65 -4.66
N SER A 90 -1.83 -15.41 -4.83
CA SER A 90 -1.21 -14.09 -4.80
C SER A 90 -0.41 -13.79 -6.07
N LEU A 91 0.01 -12.56 -6.21
CA LEU A 91 0.91 -12.07 -7.25
C LEU A 91 2.03 -11.28 -6.58
N GLU A 92 3.24 -11.78 -6.69
CA GLU A 92 4.44 -11.05 -6.29
C GLU A 92 5.00 -10.28 -7.47
N ARG A 93 5.39 -9.03 -7.24
CA ARG A 93 6.07 -8.20 -8.23
C ARG A 93 6.81 -7.04 -7.57
N THR A 94 7.80 -6.51 -8.27
CA THR A 94 8.43 -5.24 -7.91
C THR A 94 7.68 -4.10 -8.57
N ILE A 95 7.38 -3.05 -7.80
CA ILE A 95 6.71 -1.84 -8.25
C ILE A 95 7.62 -0.62 -8.08
N ILE A 96 7.39 0.41 -8.90
CA ILE A 96 7.99 1.74 -8.76
C ILE A 96 6.83 2.73 -8.58
N PRO A 97 6.35 2.94 -7.34
CA PRO A 97 5.13 3.69 -7.11
C PRO A 97 5.33 5.19 -7.35
N LYS A 98 4.44 5.83 -8.11
CA LYS A 98 4.41 7.28 -8.34
C LYS A 98 3.57 8.02 -7.29
N ALA A 99 2.58 7.34 -6.70
CA ALA A 99 1.79 7.85 -5.57
C ALA A 99 1.47 6.72 -4.60
N GLY A 100 1.25 7.06 -3.33
CA GLY A 100 0.93 6.09 -2.30
C GLY A 100 0.17 6.69 -1.13
N GLN A 101 -0.54 5.82 -0.42
CA GLN A 101 -1.23 6.14 0.82
C GLN A 101 -0.24 6.06 1.99
N ASN A 102 -0.08 7.15 2.74
CA ASN A 102 0.80 7.18 3.90
C ASN A 102 0.12 6.62 5.17
N LYS A 103 0.82 6.63 6.29
CA LYS A 103 0.32 6.14 7.59
C LYS A 103 -0.86 6.95 8.15
N ASN A 104 -1.10 8.16 7.65
CA ASN A 104 -2.21 9.02 8.04
C ASN A 104 -3.39 8.90 7.06
N ASP A 105 -3.38 7.90 6.17
CA ASP A 105 -4.34 7.69 5.09
C ASP A 105 -4.38 8.82 4.04
N GLU A 106 -3.34 9.66 3.99
CA GLU A 106 -3.18 10.71 2.98
C GLU A 106 -2.47 10.15 1.74
N TRP A 107 -2.88 10.59 0.56
CA TRP A 107 -2.19 10.28 -0.69
C TRP A 107 -1.13 11.31 -0.99
N LYS A 108 0.09 10.84 -1.31
CA LYS A 108 1.24 11.69 -1.64
C LYS A 108 1.99 11.18 -2.85
N PHE A 109 2.65 12.10 -3.57
CA PHE A 109 3.58 11.73 -4.62
C PHE A 109 4.85 11.15 -4.03
N ILE A 110 5.26 9.99 -4.53
CA ILE A 110 6.53 9.34 -4.19
C ILE A 110 7.54 9.75 -5.26
N ILE A 111 8.72 10.17 -4.86
CA ILE A 111 9.75 10.65 -5.79
C ILE A 111 10.40 9.46 -6.50
N ASN A 112 10.09 9.30 -7.79
CA ASN A 112 10.65 8.27 -8.64
C ASN A 112 10.88 8.82 -10.05
N GLN A 113 12.10 8.70 -10.56
CA GLN A 113 12.46 9.09 -11.92
C GLN A 113 13.31 8.02 -12.57
N GLU A 114 12.70 7.21 -13.42
CA GLU A 114 13.30 6.02 -14.00
C GLU A 114 14.41 6.33 -15.00
N VAL A 115 14.25 7.41 -15.79
CA VAL A 115 15.20 7.81 -16.84
C VAL A 115 16.60 8.08 -16.30
N ASP A 116 16.70 8.69 -15.11
CA ASP A 116 17.98 9.05 -14.48
C ASP A 116 18.39 8.05 -13.39
N GLY A 117 17.66 6.94 -13.24
CA GLY A 117 17.96 5.89 -12.26
C GLY A 117 17.57 6.21 -10.81
N TYR A 118 16.87 7.31 -10.57
CA TYR A 118 16.37 7.69 -9.24
C TYR A 118 15.07 6.94 -8.94
N THR A 119 15.18 5.66 -8.58
CA THR A 119 14.02 4.80 -8.32
C THR A 119 14.02 4.23 -6.92
N GLN A 120 12.85 4.20 -6.31
CA GLN A 120 12.55 3.52 -5.06
C GLN A 120 11.66 2.32 -5.38
N ALA A 121 12.29 1.26 -5.87
CA ALA A 121 11.60 0.02 -6.18
C ALA A 121 11.20 -0.71 -4.90
N VAL A 122 10.00 -1.28 -4.87
CA VAL A 122 9.46 -2.02 -3.72
C VAL A 122 8.88 -3.34 -4.19
N ARG A 123 9.28 -4.43 -3.52
CA ARG A 123 8.63 -5.73 -3.72
C ARG A 123 7.30 -5.76 -2.96
N VAL A 124 6.25 -6.18 -3.64
CA VAL A 124 4.90 -6.31 -3.10
C VAL A 124 4.31 -7.67 -3.41
N GLU A 125 3.40 -8.14 -2.54
CA GLU A 125 2.59 -9.31 -2.78
C GLU A 125 1.11 -8.95 -2.66
N LEU A 126 0.35 -9.18 -3.72
CA LEU A 126 -1.05 -8.81 -3.86
C LEU A 126 -1.93 -10.05 -3.85
N CYS A 127 -2.96 -10.09 -2.99
CA CYS A 127 -4.01 -11.10 -3.09
C CYS A 127 -4.75 -10.97 -4.41
N ARG A 128 -4.78 -12.03 -5.22
CA ARG A 128 -5.56 -12.05 -6.47
C ARG A 128 -7.07 -12.00 -6.22
N LYS A 129 -7.52 -12.54 -5.09
CA LYS A 129 -8.93 -12.60 -4.69
C LYS A 129 -9.07 -12.19 -3.23
N LYS A 130 -9.01 -10.89 -2.94
CA LYS A 130 -9.22 -10.35 -1.59
C LYS A 130 -10.62 -10.75 -1.08
N ASN A 131 -10.69 -11.18 0.18
CA ASN A 131 -11.91 -11.61 0.89
C ASN A 131 -12.62 -12.84 0.29
N ALA A 132 -12.09 -13.50 -0.73
CA ALA A 132 -12.59 -14.79 -1.18
C ALA A 132 -12.24 -15.90 -0.19
N ALA A 133 -13.02 -16.96 -0.15
CA ALA A 133 -12.69 -18.14 0.64
C ALA A 133 -11.32 -18.69 0.26
N CYS A 134 -10.60 -19.24 1.26
CA CYS A 134 -9.33 -19.89 1.03
C CYS A 134 -9.56 -21.21 0.25
N ASP A 135 -8.62 -21.54 -0.63
CA ASP A 135 -8.65 -22.78 -1.42
C ASP A 135 -8.13 -23.95 -0.55
N ILE A 136 -9.06 -24.60 0.15
CA ILE A 136 -8.74 -25.66 1.12
C ILE A 136 -9.35 -26.98 0.60
N ILE A 137 -8.49 -27.97 0.38
CA ILE A 137 -8.91 -29.31 0.00
C ILE A 137 -9.61 -29.98 1.20
N GLY A 138 -10.87 -30.40 1.00
CA GLY A 138 -11.66 -31.07 2.02
C GLY A 138 -12.47 -30.15 2.94
N GLY A 139 -12.34 -28.84 2.79
CA GLY A 139 -13.11 -27.85 3.55
C GLY A 139 -12.56 -27.55 4.94
N PHE A 140 -13.14 -26.59 5.61
CA PHE A 140 -12.85 -26.25 7.01
C PHE A 140 -13.93 -26.85 7.92
N PRO A 141 -13.62 -27.13 9.20
CA PRO A 141 -14.61 -27.59 10.15
C PRO A 141 -15.84 -26.66 10.21
N LEU A 142 -17.01 -27.24 10.52
CA LEU A 142 -18.23 -26.46 10.74
C LEU A 142 -18.02 -25.38 11.80
N GLY A 143 -18.61 -24.21 11.59
CA GLY A 143 -18.47 -23.06 12.50
C GLY A 143 -17.31 -22.14 12.20
N TYR A 144 -16.56 -22.37 11.11
CA TYR A 144 -15.47 -21.49 10.67
C TYR A 144 -15.75 -20.97 9.25
N THR A 145 -15.45 -19.69 9.03
CA THR A 145 -15.41 -19.09 7.69
C THR A 145 -13.98 -18.63 7.40
N THR A 146 -13.46 -19.00 6.23
CA THR A 146 -12.11 -18.62 5.83
C THR A 146 -12.12 -17.57 4.74
N PHE A 147 -11.10 -16.71 4.71
CA PHE A 147 -10.97 -15.69 3.67
C PHE A 147 -9.52 -15.28 3.45
N CYS A 148 -9.21 -14.88 2.21
CA CYS A 148 -7.90 -14.38 1.83
C CYS A 148 -7.76 -12.92 2.23
N LYS A 149 -6.85 -12.65 3.16
CA LYS A 149 -6.62 -11.31 3.73
C LYS A 149 -5.30 -10.72 3.26
N GLN A 150 -5.37 -9.52 2.67
CA GLN A 150 -4.18 -8.75 2.35
C GLN A 150 -3.52 -8.22 3.62
N LYS A 151 -2.21 -8.44 3.76
CA LYS A 151 -1.38 -7.85 4.82
C LYS A 151 -0.58 -6.70 4.24
N TYR A 152 -0.33 -5.70 5.10
CA TYR A 152 0.39 -4.49 4.75
C TYR A 152 1.53 -4.23 5.72
N ILE A 153 2.57 -3.56 5.24
CA ILE A 153 3.64 -2.96 6.04
C ILE A 153 3.71 -1.46 5.75
N TYR A 154 4.35 -0.73 6.65
CA TYR A 154 4.75 0.65 6.39
C TYR A 154 6.23 0.68 6.01
N LYS A 155 6.52 1.22 4.81
CA LYS A 155 7.86 1.41 4.31
C LYS A 155 8.16 2.89 4.16
N SER A 156 9.35 3.30 4.58
CA SER A 156 9.81 4.67 4.44
C SER A 156 10.26 4.93 3.00
N LEU A 157 9.66 5.92 2.34
CA LEU A 157 10.01 6.35 1.00
C LEU A 157 10.13 7.88 0.95
N LEU A 158 10.96 8.38 0.04
CA LEU A 158 11.08 9.79 -0.26
C LEU A 158 9.87 10.24 -1.07
N SER A 159 9.20 11.29 -0.63
CA SER A 159 7.95 11.80 -1.19
C SER A 159 7.96 13.33 -1.27
N LEU A 160 6.95 13.91 -1.91
CA LEU A 160 6.72 15.35 -1.87
C LEU A 160 5.74 15.70 -0.74
N ASP A 161 6.03 16.78 -0.03
CA ASP A 161 5.03 17.45 0.79
C ASP A 161 4.09 18.31 -0.07
N VAL A 162 3.09 18.93 0.54
CA VAL A 162 2.10 19.77 -0.16
C VAL A 162 2.70 21.04 -0.79
N SER A 163 3.90 21.44 -0.37
CA SER A 163 4.66 22.57 -0.95
C SER A 163 5.59 22.12 -2.09
N GLY A 164 5.71 20.81 -2.33
CA GLY A 164 6.60 20.23 -3.33
C GLY A 164 8.02 20.01 -2.84
N GLN A 165 8.28 20.08 -1.52
CA GLN A 165 9.59 19.75 -0.98
C GLN A 165 9.75 18.27 -0.71
N PRO A 166 10.95 17.69 -0.92
CA PRO A 166 11.20 16.29 -0.62
C PRO A 166 11.19 16.05 0.89
N ILE A 167 10.38 15.10 1.31
CA ILE A 167 10.29 14.61 2.69
C ILE A 167 10.28 13.08 2.72
N GLN A 168 10.74 12.51 3.82
CA GLN A 168 10.60 11.08 4.08
C GLN A 168 9.25 10.81 4.76
N ASP A 169 8.45 9.87 4.22
CA ASP A 169 7.17 9.50 4.82
C ASP A 169 6.98 7.97 4.79
N MET A 170 6.03 7.47 5.58
CA MET A 170 5.77 6.03 5.75
C MET A 170 4.56 5.63 4.91
N PHE A 171 4.78 4.80 3.89
CA PHE A 171 3.75 4.35 2.95
C PHE A 171 3.27 2.94 3.25
N LYS A 172 1.97 2.75 3.18
CA LYS A 172 1.29 1.47 3.39
C LYS A 172 1.36 0.63 2.12
N LEU A 173 2.11 -0.47 2.16
CA LEU A 173 2.35 -1.32 1.00
C LEU A 173 1.95 -2.78 1.27
N PRO A 174 1.34 -3.48 0.29
CA PRO A 174 0.94 -4.86 0.44
C PRO A 174 2.16 -5.78 0.46
N VAL A 175 2.23 -6.72 1.42
CA VAL A 175 3.42 -7.55 1.64
C VAL A 175 3.15 -9.04 1.65
N ALA A 176 1.92 -9.47 1.94
CA ALA A 176 1.58 -10.89 1.97
C ALA A 176 0.08 -11.10 1.77
N CYS A 177 -0.28 -12.23 1.18
CA CYS A 177 -1.65 -12.72 1.09
C CYS A 177 -1.81 -13.94 2.01
N CYS A 178 -2.62 -13.82 3.06
CA CYS A 178 -2.76 -14.86 4.08
C CYS A 178 -4.20 -15.40 4.12
N CYS A 179 -4.33 -16.73 4.26
CA CYS A 179 -5.60 -17.31 4.66
C CYS A 179 -5.86 -16.97 6.15
N SER A 180 -6.99 -16.37 6.41
CA SER A 180 -7.49 -16.02 7.74
C SER A 180 -8.83 -16.70 7.98
N TYR A 181 -9.23 -16.86 9.24
CA TYR A 181 -10.55 -17.43 9.56
C TYR A 181 -11.27 -16.61 10.63
N GLU A 182 -12.57 -16.73 10.64
CA GLU A 182 -13.48 -16.21 11.66
C GLU A 182 -14.35 -17.35 12.18
N ILE A 183 -14.73 -17.28 13.47
CA ILE A 183 -15.65 -18.22 14.10
C ILE A 183 -17.07 -17.70 13.92
N ASN A 184 -17.93 -18.48 13.30
CA ASN A 184 -19.34 -18.15 13.16
C ASN A 184 -19.99 -18.18 14.54
N LYS A 185 -20.57 -17.05 14.95
CA LYS A 185 -21.33 -16.94 16.21
C LYS A 185 -22.74 -17.47 16.04
#